data_6004e671cf1c1e3dc906a49c1ab38bb9
#
_entry.id   6004e671cf1c1e3dc906a49c1ab38bb9
#
_cell.length_a   1.000
_cell.length_b   1.000
_cell.length_c   1.000
_cell.angle_alpha   90.00
_cell.angle_beta   90.00
_cell.angle_gamma   90.00
#
_symmetry.space_group_name_H-M   'P 1'
#
loop_
_entity.id
_entity.type
_entity.pdbx_description
1 polymer ?
#
loop_
_entity_poly.entity_id
_entity_poly.type
_entity_poly.pdbx_seq_one_letter_code
_entity_poly.pdbx_strand_id
1 'polypeptide(L)'
;MPSRAHISDGGVDFIAEVIDGAFVIRYWGATIQGDIDEIQFERSIANSDYDQIQTPGFFREHSRGWLGYPTISGHRDGQDWSTHFSVTELKADKRKFECTLEDTATKLRASFSGAIDSNGVITFQLTLTNLGERFTLNELWYWLPIPSQANQTLDFVGRWSNERNPQRRDIGIGRWVRESLEGRSGHNFTIGEIALTSSTNFSSGEAWSIALAWSGNSQYCVEKTYEGAQSIGASQYLMPGEISLEKNSSYQAPRMMATYSANGLDGLAQAHHSFLRGRSSHPNSPRPLTLNLWEAIDFEHSDERVKPIIDAAADIGVERVVLDDGWFGSRRSDRSGLGDWQVSKEVWP
;
A
#
# COMPACT_ATOMS: atom_id res chain seq x y z
N MET A 1 -24.84 18.02 -4.99
CA MET A 1 -23.63 17.24 -4.69
C MET A 1 -22.61 17.60 -5.76
N PRO A 2 -21.35 17.91 -5.45
CA PRO A 2 -20.33 18.08 -6.46
C PRO A 2 -20.22 16.81 -7.30
N SER A 3 -20.02 16.97 -8.60
CA SER A 3 -19.82 15.84 -9.53
C SER A 3 -18.36 15.43 -9.68
N ARG A 4 -17.42 16.23 -9.14
CA ARG A 4 -15.97 16.04 -9.25
C ARG A 4 -15.28 16.26 -7.90
N ALA A 5 -14.30 15.43 -7.59
CA ALA A 5 -13.30 15.65 -6.55
C ALA A 5 -11.95 15.91 -7.24
N HIS A 6 -11.30 17.01 -6.89
CA HIS A 6 -9.93 17.33 -7.30
C HIS A 6 -9.12 17.70 -6.05
N ILE A 7 -8.09 16.93 -5.77
CA ILE A 7 -7.11 17.24 -4.73
C ILE A 7 -5.73 17.37 -5.35
N SER A 8 -4.96 18.38 -4.88
CA SER A 8 -3.68 18.75 -5.49
C SER A 8 -2.73 19.31 -4.44
N ASP A 9 -1.55 18.75 -4.35
CA ASP A 9 -0.39 19.28 -3.60
C ASP A 9 0.90 18.55 -3.99
N GLY A 10 2.06 19.12 -3.65
CA GLY A 10 3.36 18.47 -3.81
C GLY A 10 3.69 18.03 -5.24
N GLY A 11 3.13 18.70 -6.25
CA GLY A 11 3.34 18.36 -7.65
C GLY A 11 2.49 17.18 -8.17
N VAL A 12 1.48 16.74 -7.40
CA VAL A 12 0.60 15.64 -7.75
C VAL A 12 -0.87 16.07 -7.71
N ASP A 13 -1.62 15.66 -8.73
CA ASP A 13 -3.07 15.80 -8.80
C ASP A 13 -3.75 14.44 -8.74
N PHE A 14 -4.92 14.42 -8.10
CA PHE A 14 -5.87 13.32 -8.16
C PHE A 14 -7.25 13.86 -8.52
N ILE A 15 -7.89 13.27 -9.54
CA ILE A 15 -9.19 13.70 -10.04
C ILE A 15 -10.11 12.49 -10.11
N ALA A 16 -11.30 12.62 -9.53
CA ALA A 16 -12.36 11.65 -9.65
C ALA A 16 -13.69 12.33 -9.95
N GLU A 17 -14.59 11.65 -10.64
CA GLU A 17 -15.91 12.12 -11.03
C GLU A 17 -17.00 11.14 -10.62
N VAL A 18 -18.19 11.68 -10.36
CA VAL A 18 -19.39 10.85 -10.20
C VAL A 18 -20.05 10.69 -11.57
N ILE A 19 -20.03 9.48 -12.12
CA ILE A 19 -20.58 9.15 -13.42
C ILE A 19 -21.61 8.03 -13.23
N ASP A 20 -22.86 8.27 -13.60
CA ASP A 20 -23.96 7.31 -13.46
C ASP A 20 -24.03 6.70 -12.05
N GLY A 21 -23.78 7.54 -11.02
CA GLY A 21 -23.73 7.14 -9.63
C GLY A 21 -22.42 6.48 -9.17
N ALA A 22 -21.55 6.07 -10.06
CA ALA A 22 -20.25 5.50 -9.70
C ALA A 22 -19.22 6.58 -9.39
N PHE A 23 -18.33 6.35 -8.41
CA PHE A 23 -17.14 7.17 -8.17
C PHE A 23 -16.01 6.67 -9.08
N VAL A 24 -15.66 7.45 -10.09
CA VAL A 24 -14.70 7.07 -11.16
C VAL A 24 -13.43 7.88 -11.00
N ILE A 25 -12.30 7.23 -10.77
CA ILE A 25 -10.99 7.89 -10.74
C ILE A 25 -10.55 8.11 -12.18
N ARG A 26 -10.37 9.38 -12.55
CA ARG A 26 -10.03 9.80 -13.92
C ARG A 26 -8.53 9.99 -14.11
N TYR A 27 -7.86 10.47 -13.08
CA TYR A 27 -6.44 10.82 -13.16
C TYR A 27 -5.78 10.81 -11.79
N TRP A 28 -4.53 10.42 -11.74
CA TRP A 28 -3.58 10.71 -10.68
C TRP A 28 -2.16 10.68 -11.27
N GLY A 29 -1.37 11.70 -10.96
CA GLY A 29 -0.06 11.88 -11.57
C GLY A 29 0.45 13.31 -11.42
N ALA A 30 1.25 13.77 -12.37
CA ALA A 30 1.76 15.15 -12.36
C ALA A 30 0.64 16.18 -12.27
N THR A 31 0.93 17.32 -11.62
CA THR A 31 -0.01 18.45 -11.60
C THR A 31 -0.34 18.90 -13.02
N ILE A 32 -1.62 18.92 -13.32
CA ILE A 32 -2.15 19.36 -14.62
C ILE A 32 -2.08 20.88 -14.68
N GLN A 33 -1.54 21.40 -15.80
CA GLN A 33 -1.48 22.84 -16.05
C GLN A 33 -2.78 23.33 -16.70
N GLY A 34 -3.31 24.46 -16.23
CA GLY A 34 -4.54 25.06 -16.75
C GLY A 34 -5.75 24.90 -15.83
N ASP A 35 -6.91 25.25 -16.33
CA ASP A 35 -8.18 25.15 -15.59
C ASP A 35 -8.70 23.71 -15.65
N ILE A 36 -8.70 23.06 -14.50
CA ILE A 36 -9.18 21.66 -14.36
C ILE A 36 -10.68 21.56 -14.69
N ASP A 37 -11.46 22.61 -14.48
CA ASP A 37 -12.89 22.58 -14.75
C ASP A 37 -13.21 22.58 -16.25
N GLU A 38 -12.26 23.04 -17.09
CA GLU A 38 -12.36 22.97 -18.55
C GLU A 38 -11.95 21.61 -19.12
N ILE A 39 -11.31 20.74 -18.33
CA ILE A 39 -10.88 19.42 -18.77
C ILE A 39 -12.09 18.48 -18.88
N GLN A 40 -12.32 18.00 -20.08
CA GLN A 40 -13.28 16.94 -20.36
C GLN A 40 -12.53 15.63 -20.56
N PHE A 41 -12.79 14.67 -19.69
CA PHE A 41 -12.29 13.31 -19.87
C PHE A 41 -13.16 12.56 -20.86
N GLU A 42 -12.54 11.97 -21.86
CA GLU A 42 -13.27 11.13 -22.81
C GLU A 42 -13.97 9.99 -22.08
N ARG A 43 -15.24 9.78 -22.43
CA ARG A 43 -16.00 8.63 -21.99
C ARG A 43 -15.77 7.52 -23.00
N SER A 44 -15.15 6.44 -22.57
CA SER A 44 -15.08 5.25 -23.39
C SER A 44 -16.49 4.65 -23.54
N ILE A 45 -16.91 4.43 -24.78
CA ILE A 45 -18.17 3.76 -25.11
C ILE A 45 -17.82 2.37 -25.61
N ALA A 46 -18.46 1.35 -25.03
CA ALA A 46 -18.31 -0.01 -25.51
C ALA A 46 -18.76 -0.12 -26.99
N ASN A 47 -18.01 -0.88 -27.79
CA ASN A 47 -18.34 -1.08 -29.20
C ASN A 47 -19.56 -2.03 -29.39
N SER A 48 -19.83 -2.83 -28.35
CA SER A 48 -20.99 -3.72 -28.32
C SER A 48 -21.47 -3.91 -26.88
N ASP A 49 -22.66 -4.49 -26.72
CA ASP A 49 -23.23 -4.79 -25.38
C ASP A 49 -22.40 -5.83 -24.58
N TYR A 50 -21.47 -6.50 -25.24
CA TYR A 50 -20.58 -7.50 -24.63
C TYR A 50 -19.21 -6.95 -24.28
N ASP A 51 -18.90 -5.71 -24.67
CA ASP A 51 -17.61 -5.11 -24.39
C ASP A 51 -17.54 -4.67 -22.92
N GLN A 52 -16.39 -4.92 -22.32
CA GLN A 52 -16.14 -4.53 -20.95
C GLN A 52 -16.05 -3.01 -20.82
N ILE A 53 -16.48 -2.47 -19.68
CA ILE A 53 -16.31 -1.05 -19.38
C ILE A 53 -14.81 -0.75 -19.27
N GLN A 54 -14.30 0.12 -20.14
CA GLN A 54 -12.88 0.49 -20.19
C GLN A 54 -12.44 1.38 -19.01
N THR A 55 -13.37 2.16 -18.45
CA THR A 55 -13.09 3.02 -17.28
C THR A 55 -14.02 2.62 -16.14
N PRO A 56 -13.67 1.58 -15.39
CA PRO A 56 -14.48 1.15 -14.26
C PRO A 56 -14.50 2.22 -13.16
N GLY A 57 -15.58 2.23 -12.35
CA GLY A 57 -15.59 2.95 -11.10
C GLY A 57 -14.51 2.45 -10.13
N PHE A 58 -14.30 3.18 -9.04
CA PHE A 58 -13.44 2.71 -7.95
C PHE A 58 -13.94 1.35 -7.43
N PHE A 59 -15.26 1.21 -7.27
CA PHE A 59 -15.88 -0.09 -7.10
C PHE A 59 -16.08 -0.76 -8.46
N ARG A 60 -15.33 -1.82 -8.70
CA ARG A 60 -15.42 -2.66 -9.89
C ARG A 60 -16.49 -3.70 -9.63
N GLU A 61 -17.61 -3.58 -10.33
CA GLU A 61 -18.85 -4.28 -10.01
C GLU A 61 -19.40 -5.01 -11.24
N HIS A 62 -19.71 -6.28 -11.06
CA HIS A 62 -20.34 -7.09 -12.12
C HIS A 62 -21.69 -6.50 -12.56
N SER A 63 -22.44 -5.92 -11.64
CA SER A 63 -23.71 -5.24 -11.90
C SER A 63 -23.58 -4.03 -12.83
N ARG A 64 -22.35 -3.47 -12.97
CA ARG A 64 -22.05 -2.37 -13.88
C ARG A 64 -21.30 -2.81 -15.14
N GLY A 65 -21.29 -4.12 -15.43
CA GLY A 65 -20.64 -4.67 -16.62
C GLY A 65 -19.13 -4.93 -16.47
N TRP A 66 -18.58 -4.83 -15.24
CA TRP A 66 -17.20 -5.25 -15.03
C TRP A 66 -17.12 -6.78 -15.03
N LEU A 67 -16.35 -7.35 -15.97
CA LEU A 67 -16.22 -8.80 -16.15
C LEU A 67 -14.94 -9.35 -15.51
N GLY A 68 -14.11 -8.48 -14.93
CA GLY A 68 -12.88 -8.82 -14.22
C GLY A 68 -13.09 -9.03 -12.72
N TYR A 69 -12.02 -8.85 -11.97
CA TYR A 69 -12.02 -9.06 -10.53
C TYR A 69 -12.71 -7.89 -9.80
N PRO A 70 -13.67 -8.16 -8.90
CA PRO A 70 -14.42 -7.10 -8.23
C PRO A 70 -13.59 -6.42 -7.13
N THR A 71 -14.00 -5.21 -6.73
CA THR A 71 -13.40 -4.51 -5.58
C THR A 71 -13.76 -5.17 -4.27
N ILE A 72 -14.98 -5.71 -4.17
CA ILE A 72 -15.46 -6.44 -2.99
C ILE A 72 -15.74 -7.90 -3.39
N SER A 73 -15.15 -8.81 -2.65
CA SER A 73 -15.53 -10.22 -2.64
C SER A 73 -16.11 -10.56 -1.27
N GLY A 74 -17.36 -11.00 -1.24
CA GLY A 74 -18.05 -11.34 0.00
C GLY A 74 -19.47 -11.81 -0.26
N HIS A 75 -20.18 -12.26 0.77
CA HIS A 75 -21.52 -12.82 0.61
C HIS A 75 -22.29 -12.94 1.94
N ARG A 76 -23.61 -13.15 1.83
CA ARG A 76 -24.49 -13.66 2.90
C ARG A 76 -24.94 -15.05 2.52
N ASP A 77 -24.32 -16.06 3.11
CA ASP A 77 -24.63 -17.47 2.84
C ASP A 77 -24.72 -17.81 1.34
N GLY A 78 -23.76 -17.27 0.55
CA GLY A 78 -23.70 -17.46 -0.91
C GLY A 78 -24.58 -16.52 -1.73
N GLN A 79 -25.32 -15.61 -1.10
CA GLN A 79 -26.11 -14.56 -1.73
C GLN A 79 -25.43 -13.20 -1.60
N ASP A 80 -25.93 -12.17 -2.29
CA ASP A 80 -25.47 -10.78 -2.19
C ASP A 80 -23.97 -10.56 -2.55
N TRP A 81 -23.43 -11.42 -3.40
CA TRP A 81 -22.04 -11.35 -3.84
C TRP A 81 -21.76 -10.29 -4.92
N SER A 82 -22.80 -9.84 -5.63
CA SER A 82 -22.70 -8.81 -6.66
C SER A 82 -23.24 -7.48 -6.12
N THR A 83 -22.36 -6.51 -5.94
CA THR A 83 -22.69 -5.19 -5.42
C THR A 83 -23.09 -4.21 -6.53
N HIS A 84 -23.77 -3.11 -6.13
CA HIS A 84 -24.10 -1.96 -7.00
C HIS A 84 -24.07 -0.67 -6.17
N PHE A 85 -22.87 -0.17 -5.89
CA PHE A 85 -22.72 1.05 -5.11
C PHE A 85 -23.06 2.31 -5.91
N SER A 86 -23.80 3.20 -5.27
CA SER A 86 -24.05 4.55 -5.80
C SER A 86 -23.60 5.60 -4.79
N VAL A 87 -22.96 6.65 -5.29
CA VAL A 87 -22.54 7.79 -4.46
C VAL A 87 -23.75 8.49 -3.88
N THR A 88 -23.83 8.56 -2.55
CA THR A 88 -24.86 9.29 -1.81
C THR A 88 -24.38 10.64 -1.31
N GLU A 89 -23.08 10.77 -1.04
CA GLU A 89 -22.45 12.02 -0.65
C GLU A 89 -21.03 12.12 -1.19
N LEU A 90 -20.65 13.29 -1.70
CA LEU A 90 -19.29 13.63 -2.05
C LEU A 90 -18.97 15.01 -1.50
N LYS A 91 -17.91 15.11 -0.72
CA LYS A 91 -17.29 16.34 -0.24
C LYS A 91 -15.85 16.38 -0.72
N ALA A 92 -15.40 17.52 -1.21
CA ALA A 92 -14.01 17.72 -1.60
C ALA A 92 -13.57 19.15 -1.32
N ASP A 93 -12.34 19.29 -0.92
CA ASP A 93 -11.60 20.56 -0.91
C ASP A 93 -10.28 20.36 -1.68
N LYS A 94 -9.38 21.35 -1.60
CA LYS A 94 -8.11 21.32 -2.35
C LYS A 94 -7.22 20.14 -2.00
N ARG A 95 -7.31 19.59 -0.79
CA ARG A 95 -6.37 18.57 -0.27
C ARG A 95 -7.01 17.28 0.17
N LYS A 96 -8.33 17.19 0.25
CA LYS A 96 -9.02 15.99 0.70
C LYS A 96 -10.36 15.82 0.02
N PHE A 97 -10.79 14.58 -0.07
CA PHE A 97 -12.16 14.24 -0.40
C PHE A 97 -12.72 13.18 0.55
N GLU A 98 -14.03 13.17 0.69
CA GLU A 98 -14.79 12.16 1.41
C GLU A 98 -15.99 11.77 0.54
N CYS A 99 -16.13 10.48 0.27
CA CYS A 99 -17.19 9.93 -0.55
C CYS A 99 -17.92 8.83 0.22
N THR A 100 -19.23 8.94 0.31
CA THR A 100 -20.10 7.89 0.86
C THR A 100 -20.85 7.25 -0.30
N LEU A 101 -20.85 5.93 -0.33
CA LEU A 101 -21.54 5.13 -1.34
C LEU A 101 -22.42 4.09 -0.63
N GLU A 102 -23.60 3.83 -1.20
CA GLU A 102 -24.50 2.81 -0.67
C GLU A 102 -24.98 1.87 -1.76
N ASP A 103 -25.08 0.60 -1.40
CA ASP A 103 -25.82 -0.40 -2.13
C ASP A 103 -27.04 -0.83 -1.31
N THR A 104 -28.21 -0.40 -1.75
CA THR A 104 -29.47 -0.66 -1.06
C THR A 104 -29.94 -2.11 -1.18
N ALA A 105 -29.55 -2.79 -2.27
CA ALA A 105 -29.91 -4.19 -2.49
C ALA A 105 -29.14 -5.11 -1.55
N THR A 106 -27.82 -4.98 -1.53
CA THR A 106 -26.96 -5.78 -0.63
C THR A 106 -26.85 -5.20 0.78
N LYS A 107 -27.48 -4.03 1.05
CA LYS A 107 -27.45 -3.34 2.34
C LYS A 107 -26.02 -3.13 2.85
N LEU A 108 -25.15 -2.64 1.98
CA LEU A 108 -23.78 -2.28 2.29
C LEU A 108 -23.59 -0.77 2.12
N ARG A 109 -22.75 -0.18 2.96
CA ARG A 109 -22.27 1.21 2.83
C ARG A 109 -20.75 1.20 2.78
N ALA A 110 -20.21 1.97 1.89
CA ALA A 110 -18.77 2.22 1.82
C ALA A 110 -18.48 3.70 2.09
N SER A 111 -17.42 3.97 2.85
CA SER A 111 -16.84 5.29 3.02
C SER A 111 -15.43 5.26 2.44
N PHE A 112 -15.18 6.07 1.42
CA PHE A 112 -13.89 6.18 0.77
C PHE A 112 -13.40 7.62 0.84
N SER A 113 -12.20 7.81 1.35
CA SER A 113 -11.58 9.12 1.48
C SER A 113 -10.15 9.14 0.99
N GLY A 114 -9.68 10.31 0.57
CA GLY A 114 -8.29 10.54 0.22
C GLY A 114 -7.84 11.90 0.69
N ALA A 115 -6.58 11.99 1.12
CA ALA A 115 -5.94 13.24 1.49
C ALA A 115 -4.51 13.27 0.93
N ILE A 116 -4.14 14.40 0.33
CA ILE A 116 -2.81 14.64 -0.23
C ILE A 116 -2.00 15.57 0.67
N ASP A 117 -0.73 15.24 0.87
CA ASP A 117 0.20 16.07 1.63
C ASP A 117 1.10 16.93 0.72
N SER A 118 1.88 17.83 1.32
CA SER A 118 2.81 18.70 0.60
C SER A 118 3.98 17.98 -0.09
N ASN A 119 4.11 16.66 0.08
CA ASN A 119 5.10 15.84 -0.62
C ASN A 119 4.51 15.07 -1.81
N GLY A 120 3.23 15.30 -2.13
CA GLY A 120 2.53 14.60 -3.21
C GLY A 120 2.14 13.16 -2.86
N VAL A 121 2.11 12.80 -1.58
CA VAL A 121 1.65 11.49 -1.13
C VAL A 121 0.17 11.55 -0.80
N ILE A 122 -0.62 10.75 -1.50
CA ILE A 122 -2.05 10.60 -1.26
C ILE A 122 -2.25 9.43 -0.30
N THR A 123 -2.94 9.68 0.81
CA THR A 123 -3.34 8.63 1.76
C THR A 123 -4.82 8.34 1.57
N PHE A 124 -5.17 7.10 1.23
CA PHE A 124 -6.53 6.62 1.07
C PHE A 124 -6.98 5.82 2.28
N GLN A 125 -8.27 5.94 2.62
CA GLN A 125 -8.94 5.14 3.63
C GLN A 125 -10.26 4.62 3.07
N LEU A 126 -10.49 3.31 3.22
CA LEU A 126 -11.72 2.64 2.81
C LEU A 126 -12.32 1.89 4.00
N THR A 127 -13.61 2.08 4.23
CA THR A 127 -14.37 1.40 5.27
C THR A 127 -15.65 0.81 4.67
N LEU A 128 -15.91 -0.46 4.93
CA LEU A 128 -17.14 -1.13 4.54
C LEU A 128 -18.00 -1.36 5.79
N THR A 129 -19.25 -0.92 5.75
CA THR A 129 -20.24 -1.09 6.83
C THR A 129 -21.38 -1.98 6.35
N ASN A 130 -21.71 -2.99 7.11
CA ASN A 130 -22.86 -3.85 6.86
C ASN A 130 -24.13 -3.28 7.53
N LEU A 131 -25.16 -3.00 6.75
CA LEU A 131 -26.45 -2.49 7.23
C LEU A 131 -27.55 -3.59 7.32
N GLY A 132 -27.23 -4.78 6.79
CA GLY A 132 -28.13 -5.94 6.75
C GLY A 132 -27.77 -7.04 7.73
N GLU A 133 -28.21 -8.25 7.44
CA GLU A 133 -27.80 -9.46 8.14
C GLU A 133 -26.30 -9.71 7.96
N ARG A 134 -25.74 -10.63 8.75
CA ARG A 134 -24.30 -10.95 8.74
C ARG A 134 -23.74 -11.11 7.34
N PHE A 135 -22.65 -10.43 7.05
CA PHE A 135 -21.94 -10.45 5.77
C PHE A 135 -20.51 -10.95 5.96
N THR A 136 -20.13 -11.98 5.24
CA THR A 136 -18.75 -12.48 5.21
C THR A 136 -17.98 -11.73 4.14
N LEU A 137 -16.94 -10.99 4.55
CA LEU A 137 -16.05 -10.28 3.66
C LEU A 137 -14.81 -11.15 3.40
N ASN A 138 -14.54 -11.46 2.14
CA ASN A 138 -13.36 -12.22 1.72
C ASN A 138 -12.24 -11.29 1.23
N GLU A 139 -12.59 -10.22 0.49
CA GLU A 139 -11.62 -9.26 -0.02
C GLU A 139 -12.21 -7.85 -0.13
N LEU A 140 -11.35 -6.84 0.08
CA LEU A 140 -11.65 -5.44 -0.14
C LEU A 140 -10.42 -4.74 -0.70
N TRP A 141 -10.47 -4.38 -1.97
CA TRP A 141 -9.35 -3.84 -2.72
C TRP A 141 -9.39 -2.32 -2.84
N TYR A 142 -8.22 -1.71 -2.86
CA TYR A 142 -8.01 -0.40 -3.48
C TYR A 142 -7.58 -0.60 -4.93
N TRP A 143 -8.15 0.17 -5.84
CA TRP A 143 -7.76 0.15 -7.25
C TRP A 143 -7.54 1.57 -7.75
N LEU A 144 -6.38 1.80 -8.37
CA LEU A 144 -6.05 3.04 -9.05
C LEU A 144 -5.75 2.75 -10.53
N PRO A 145 -6.29 3.55 -11.46
CA PRO A 145 -5.91 3.43 -12.87
C PRO A 145 -4.46 3.84 -13.05
N ILE A 146 -3.74 3.23 -13.96
CA ILE A 146 -2.42 3.66 -14.41
C ILE A 146 -2.46 3.88 -15.92
N PRO A 147 -1.74 4.91 -16.44
CA PRO A 147 -1.78 5.23 -17.86
C PRO A 147 -1.04 4.17 -18.68
N SER A 148 -1.36 4.09 -19.97
CA SER A 148 -0.80 3.07 -20.87
C SER A 148 0.72 3.14 -21.04
N GLN A 149 1.33 4.35 -20.87
CA GLN A 149 2.79 4.50 -20.87
C GLN A 149 3.47 3.86 -19.66
N ALA A 150 2.76 3.67 -18.54
CA ALA A 150 3.25 2.85 -17.42
C ALA A 150 3.14 1.37 -17.80
N ASN A 151 4.05 0.92 -18.63
CA ASN A 151 4.01 -0.39 -19.27
C ASN A 151 4.84 -1.47 -18.56
N GLN A 152 5.48 -1.13 -17.45
CA GLN A 152 6.24 -2.06 -16.62
C GLN A 152 5.88 -1.93 -15.14
N THR A 153 6.12 -3.01 -14.38
CA THR A 153 6.08 -3.00 -12.92
C THR A 153 7.46 -3.22 -12.35
N LEU A 154 7.66 -2.75 -11.12
CA LEU A 154 8.85 -3.00 -10.32
C LEU A 154 8.44 -3.33 -8.90
N ASP A 155 8.89 -4.48 -8.44
CA ASP A 155 8.83 -4.90 -7.04
C ASP A 155 10.19 -5.46 -6.60
N PHE A 156 10.31 -5.80 -5.32
CA PHE A 156 11.54 -6.35 -4.75
C PHE A 156 11.27 -7.67 -4.06
N VAL A 157 12.19 -8.59 -4.24
CA VAL A 157 12.18 -9.91 -3.59
C VAL A 157 13.52 -10.18 -2.94
N GLY A 158 13.62 -11.27 -2.22
CA GLY A 158 14.87 -11.69 -1.67
C GLY A 158 14.73 -12.77 -0.61
N ARG A 159 15.82 -13.04 0.03
CA ARG A 159 15.96 -13.89 1.20
C ARG A 159 17.07 -13.33 2.07
N TRP A 160 17.25 -13.87 3.25
CA TRP A 160 18.38 -13.52 4.10
C TRP A 160 19.71 -13.62 3.34
N SER A 161 20.57 -12.62 3.48
CA SER A 161 21.82 -12.40 2.74
C SER A 161 21.68 -12.21 1.22
N ASN A 162 20.48 -11.97 0.73
CA ASN A 162 20.20 -11.64 -0.67
C ASN A 162 18.88 -10.89 -0.78
N GLU A 163 18.79 -9.77 -0.06
CA GLU A 163 17.60 -8.95 0.07
C GLU A 163 17.45 -7.98 -1.10
N ARG A 164 16.22 -7.49 -1.30
CA ARG A 164 15.88 -6.36 -2.18
C ARG A 164 16.34 -6.52 -3.63
N ASN A 165 16.24 -7.73 -4.16
CA ASN A 165 16.48 -7.93 -5.58
C ASN A 165 15.34 -7.33 -6.41
N PRO A 166 15.59 -6.39 -7.31
CA PRO A 166 14.55 -5.78 -8.13
C PRO A 166 14.02 -6.79 -9.15
N GLN A 167 12.70 -6.82 -9.28
CA GLN A 167 12.03 -7.55 -10.35
C GLN A 167 11.25 -6.56 -11.22
N ARG A 168 11.70 -6.39 -12.44
CA ARG A 168 11.07 -5.53 -13.43
C ARG A 168 10.40 -6.40 -14.49
N ARG A 169 9.13 -6.12 -14.80
CA ARG A 169 8.31 -6.92 -15.72
C ARG A 169 7.48 -6.03 -16.61
N ASP A 170 7.25 -6.45 -17.86
CA ASP A 170 6.27 -5.82 -18.73
C ASP A 170 4.85 -6.16 -18.27
N ILE A 171 3.95 -5.17 -18.33
CA ILE A 171 2.53 -5.35 -18.02
C ILE A 171 1.84 -6.01 -19.21
N GLY A 172 1.62 -7.31 -19.13
CA GLY A 172 0.85 -8.09 -20.10
C GLY A 172 -0.65 -8.05 -19.81
N ILE A 173 -1.47 -8.49 -20.77
CA ILE A 173 -2.90 -8.71 -20.58
C ILE A 173 -3.11 -9.79 -19.52
N GLY A 174 -4.01 -9.51 -18.56
CA GLY A 174 -4.29 -10.36 -17.41
C GLY A 174 -3.86 -9.74 -16.10
N ARG A 175 -3.73 -10.56 -15.08
CA ARG A 175 -3.43 -10.14 -13.71
C ARG A 175 -2.08 -10.70 -13.26
N TRP A 176 -1.26 -9.83 -12.70
CA TRP A 176 -0.09 -10.19 -11.92
C TRP A 176 -0.37 -9.88 -10.45
N VAL A 177 -0.36 -10.91 -9.61
CA VAL A 177 -0.63 -10.80 -8.17
C VAL A 177 0.59 -11.24 -7.38
N ARG A 178 0.92 -10.46 -6.35
CA ARG A 178 1.88 -10.83 -5.32
C ARG A 178 1.23 -10.83 -3.95
N GLU A 179 1.49 -11.88 -3.19
CA GLU A 179 0.86 -12.14 -1.90
C GLU A 179 1.92 -12.45 -0.84
N SER A 180 1.65 -12.02 0.39
CA SER A 180 2.38 -12.44 1.59
C SER A 180 1.39 -13.00 2.59
N LEU A 181 1.59 -14.26 2.98
CA LEU A 181 0.76 -15.02 3.90
C LEU A 181 1.52 -15.45 5.15
N GLU A 182 2.65 -14.83 5.41
CA GLU A 182 3.55 -15.20 6.51
C GLU A 182 3.21 -14.51 7.84
N GLY A 183 2.06 -13.81 7.91
CA GLY A 183 1.66 -13.02 9.09
C GLY A 183 2.44 -11.71 9.24
N ARG A 184 3.62 -11.64 8.66
CA ARG A 184 4.48 -10.46 8.54
C ARG A 184 5.32 -10.59 7.28
N SER A 185 5.38 -9.54 6.47
CA SER A 185 6.24 -9.51 5.29
C SER A 185 7.71 -9.74 5.67
N GLY A 186 8.37 -10.65 4.96
CA GLY A 186 9.79 -10.96 5.10
C GLY A 186 10.64 -10.33 4.01
N HIS A 187 11.81 -10.90 3.77
CA HIS A 187 12.74 -10.46 2.69
C HIS A 187 12.22 -10.80 1.28
N ASN A 188 11.31 -11.76 1.17
CA ASN A 188 10.70 -12.24 -0.06
C ASN A 188 9.59 -11.32 -0.59
N PHE A 189 9.13 -10.35 0.21
CA PHE A 189 7.99 -9.52 -0.12
C PHE A 189 8.19 -8.07 0.33
N THR A 190 8.20 -7.14 -0.62
CA THR A 190 8.22 -5.71 -0.33
C THR A 190 6.81 -5.18 -0.18
N ILE A 191 6.57 -4.35 0.83
CA ILE A 191 5.28 -3.69 1.05
C ILE A 191 5.15 -2.53 0.06
N GLY A 192 4.73 -2.83 -1.17
CA GLY A 192 4.50 -1.85 -2.22
C GLY A 192 4.65 -2.43 -3.61
N GLU A 193 4.07 -1.74 -4.57
CA GLU A 193 4.16 -2.05 -6.00
C GLU A 193 4.34 -0.74 -6.77
N ILE A 194 5.13 -0.77 -7.83
CA ILE A 194 5.45 0.39 -8.67
C ILE A 194 5.11 0.06 -10.11
N ALA A 195 4.30 0.92 -10.75
CA ALA A 195 4.15 0.95 -12.19
C ALA A 195 5.02 2.07 -12.77
N LEU A 196 5.64 1.84 -13.92
CA LEU A 196 6.62 2.79 -14.45
C LEU A 196 6.73 2.71 -15.99
N THR A 197 7.25 3.76 -16.60
CA THR A 197 7.60 3.73 -18.02
C THR A 197 8.85 2.89 -18.24
N SER A 198 8.99 2.28 -19.43
CA SER A 198 10.15 1.41 -19.75
C SER A 198 11.49 2.15 -19.67
N SER A 199 11.50 3.47 -19.88
CA SER A 199 12.71 4.30 -19.78
C SER A 199 13.05 4.74 -18.36
N THR A 200 12.20 4.49 -17.38
CA THR A 200 12.40 4.94 -15.99
C THR A 200 13.64 4.29 -15.38
N ASN A 201 14.45 5.14 -14.76
CA ASN A 201 15.61 4.74 -13.95
C ASN A 201 15.56 5.44 -12.58
N PHE A 202 16.67 5.52 -11.86
CA PHE A 202 16.68 6.16 -10.54
C PHE A 202 16.37 7.66 -10.60
N SER A 203 16.89 8.38 -11.59
CA SER A 203 16.86 9.86 -11.65
C SER A 203 15.93 10.43 -12.71
N SER A 204 15.32 9.60 -13.57
CA SER A 204 14.47 10.07 -14.66
C SER A 204 13.39 9.07 -15.03
N GLY A 205 12.34 9.54 -15.73
CA GLY A 205 11.17 8.77 -16.13
C GLY A 205 10.02 8.85 -15.14
N GLU A 206 8.87 8.38 -15.56
CA GLU A 206 7.64 8.46 -14.78
C GLU A 206 7.38 7.16 -14.03
N ALA A 207 6.95 7.31 -12.78
CA ALA A 207 6.62 6.17 -11.92
C ALA A 207 5.44 6.49 -11.00
N TRP A 208 4.58 5.50 -10.78
CA TRP A 208 3.41 5.51 -9.91
C TRP A 208 3.59 4.41 -8.87
N SER A 209 3.53 4.74 -7.61
CA SER A 209 3.70 3.75 -6.54
C SER A 209 2.50 3.70 -5.62
N ILE A 210 2.20 2.49 -5.14
CA ILE A 210 1.27 2.27 -4.04
C ILE A 210 1.94 1.48 -2.93
N ALA A 211 1.54 1.74 -1.68
CA ALA A 211 2.00 0.99 -0.52
C ALA A 211 0.87 0.89 0.51
N LEU A 212 0.66 -0.30 1.06
CA LEU A 212 -0.33 -0.53 2.10
C LEU A 212 0.32 -0.32 3.47
N ALA A 213 -0.28 0.49 4.33
CA ALA A 213 0.18 0.69 5.71
C ALA A 213 -0.24 -0.49 6.60
N TRP A 214 0.26 -1.66 6.27
CA TRP A 214 -0.06 -2.93 6.92
C TRP A 214 1.17 -3.84 6.93
N SER A 215 1.48 -4.41 8.07
CA SER A 215 2.61 -5.34 8.23
C SER A 215 2.20 -6.81 8.22
N GLY A 216 0.90 -7.10 8.18
CA GLY A 216 0.34 -8.46 8.13
C GLY A 216 0.21 -8.99 6.71
N ASN A 217 -0.61 -10.03 6.55
CA ASN A 217 -0.90 -10.60 5.25
C ASN A 217 -1.46 -9.56 4.28
N SER A 218 -0.87 -9.45 3.12
CA SER A 218 -1.21 -8.43 2.13
C SER A 218 -0.99 -8.91 0.71
N GLN A 219 -1.63 -8.24 -0.22
CA GLN A 219 -1.54 -8.57 -1.64
C GLN A 219 -1.55 -7.30 -2.49
N TYR A 220 -0.79 -7.35 -3.60
CA TYR A 220 -0.72 -6.32 -4.62
C TYR A 220 -1.05 -6.93 -5.97
N CYS A 221 -1.69 -6.14 -6.82
CA CYS A 221 -2.08 -6.60 -8.14
C CYS A 221 -1.85 -5.50 -9.18
N VAL A 222 -1.32 -5.91 -10.32
CA VAL A 222 -1.35 -5.11 -11.54
C VAL A 222 -2.18 -5.86 -12.56
N GLU A 223 -3.14 -5.17 -13.16
CA GLU A 223 -4.07 -5.74 -14.13
C GLU A 223 -4.11 -4.91 -15.40
N LYS A 224 -4.12 -5.59 -16.54
CA LYS A 224 -4.39 -5.02 -17.85
C LYS A 224 -5.50 -5.79 -18.50
N THR A 225 -6.57 -5.10 -18.88
CA THR A 225 -7.68 -5.72 -19.61
C THR A 225 -7.30 -5.94 -21.08
N TYR A 226 -8.08 -6.74 -21.78
CA TYR A 226 -7.85 -6.99 -23.20
C TYR A 226 -8.12 -5.72 -24.06
N GLU A 227 -8.90 -4.75 -23.57
CA GLU A 227 -9.06 -3.44 -24.21
C GLU A 227 -7.91 -2.47 -23.92
N GLY A 228 -6.99 -2.84 -23.04
CA GLY A 228 -5.81 -2.05 -22.73
C GLY A 228 -5.90 -1.17 -21.48
N ALA A 229 -7.04 -1.13 -20.78
CA ALA A 229 -7.13 -0.43 -19.48
C ALA A 229 -6.21 -1.09 -18.47
N GLN A 230 -5.42 -0.27 -17.77
CA GLN A 230 -4.44 -0.73 -16.78
C GLN A 230 -4.76 -0.19 -15.40
N SER A 231 -4.42 -0.95 -14.39
CA SER A 231 -4.63 -0.56 -12.99
C SER A 231 -3.66 -1.26 -12.06
N ILE A 232 -3.42 -0.61 -10.92
CA ILE A 232 -2.63 -1.10 -9.80
C ILE A 232 -3.51 -1.13 -8.55
N GLY A 233 -3.42 -2.18 -7.75
CA GLY A 233 -4.25 -2.33 -6.57
C GLY A 233 -3.53 -2.98 -5.41
N ALA A 234 -4.08 -2.77 -4.20
CA ALA A 234 -3.62 -3.38 -2.96
C ALA A 234 -4.78 -3.75 -2.06
N SER A 235 -4.60 -4.80 -1.27
CA SER A 235 -5.56 -5.26 -0.27
C SER A 235 -4.84 -5.94 0.90
N GLN A 236 -5.40 -5.87 2.10
CA GLN A 236 -5.09 -6.87 3.11
C GLN A 236 -5.55 -8.24 2.58
N TYR A 237 -4.71 -9.25 2.72
CA TYR A 237 -5.13 -10.61 2.44
C TYR A 237 -5.92 -11.14 3.64
N LEU A 238 -7.21 -11.33 3.46
CA LEU A 238 -8.10 -11.87 4.48
C LEU A 238 -8.19 -13.38 4.32
N MET A 239 -8.03 -14.10 5.43
CA MET A 239 -8.26 -15.54 5.44
C MET A 239 -9.75 -15.83 5.37
N PRO A 240 -10.18 -16.97 4.79
CA PRO A 240 -11.58 -17.33 4.72
C PRO A 240 -12.28 -17.26 6.08
N GLY A 241 -13.34 -16.44 6.18
CA GLY A 241 -14.09 -16.24 7.41
C GLY A 241 -13.45 -15.35 8.47
N GLU A 242 -12.29 -14.75 8.20
CA GLU A 242 -11.60 -13.85 9.13
C GLU A 242 -12.45 -12.62 9.46
N ILE A 243 -13.11 -12.04 8.46
CA ILE A 243 -13.97 -10.88 8.64
C ILE A 243 -15.44 -11.28 8.43
N SER A 244 -16.19 -11.26 9.52
CA SER A 244 -17.64 -11.45 9.54
C SER A 244 -18.29 -10.20 10.13
N LEU A 245 -19.01 -9.46 9.29
CA LEU A 245 -19.63 -8.20 9.67
C LEU A 245 -21.07 -8.45 10.13
N GLU A 246 -21.31 -8.31 11.41
CA GLU A 246 -22.67 -8.25 11.96
C GLU A 246 -23.37 -6.96 11.51
N LYS A 247 -24.68 -6.89 11.68
CA LYS A 247 -25.45 -5.69 11.34
C LYS A 247 -24.90 -4.46 12.06
N ASN A 248 -24.68 -3.39 11.32
CA ASN A 248 -24.07 -2.11 11.75
C ASN A 248 -22.60 -2.21 12.18
N SER A 249 -21.93 -3.34 11.98
CA SER A 249 -20.49 -3.40 12.15
C SER A 249 -19.75 -2.99 10.87
N SER A 250 -18.48 -2.60 11.03
CA SER A 250 -17.66 -2.09 9.94
C SER A 250 -16.29 -2.76 9.93
N TYR A 251 -15.75 -2.95 8.75
CA TYR A 251 -14.35 -3.26 8.51
C TYR A 251 -13.65 -2.06 7.89
N GLN A 252 -12.60 -1.59 8.54
CA GLN A 252 -11.73 -0.54 8.03
C GLN A 252 -10.47 -1.18 7.43
N ALA A 253 -10.33 -1.08 6.12
CA ALA A 253 -9.13 -1.55 5.44
C ALA A 253 -7.88 -0.78 5.90
N PRO A 254 -6.69 -1.37 5.90
CA PRO A 254 -5.45 -0.63 6.11
C PRO A 254 -5.34 0.55 5.14
N ARG A 255 -4.73 1.65 5.58
CA ARG A 255 -4.53 2.81 4.68
C ARG A 255 -3.63 2.42 3.52
N MET A 256 -3.94 2.97 2.35
CA MET A 256 -3.06 2.87 1.19
C MET A 256 -2.45 4.25 0.91
N MET A 257 -1.14 4.30 0.74
CA MET A 257 -0.44 5.47 0.23
C MET A 257 -0.19 5.29 -1.26
N ALA A 258 -0.35 6.38 -2.02
CA ALA A 258 -0.01 6.43 -3.44
C ALA A 258 0.77 7.71 -3.74
N THR A 259 1.74 7.65 -4.64
CA THR A 259 2.44 8.83 -5.11
C THR A 259 2.97 8.65 -6.53
N TYR A 260 3.25 9.76 -7.19
CA TYR A 260 3.77 9.84 -8.54
C TYR A 260 5.11 10.59 -8.54
N SER A 261 5.97 10.24 -9.49
CA SER A 261 7.21 10.98 -9.76
C SER A 261 7.49 11.02 -11.26
N ALA A 262 7.86 12.19 -11.78
CA ALA A 262 8.48 12.38 -13.09
C ALA A 262 10.01 12.29 -13.04
N ASN A 263 10.57 12.19 -11.84
CA ASN A 263 12.02 12.19 -11.56
C ASN A 263 12.52 10.80 -11.17
N GLY A 264 11.98 9.78 -11.78
CA GLY A 264 12.39 8.40 -11.56
C GLY A 264 12.09 7.87 -10.15
N LEU A 265 12.78 6.81 -9.79
CA LEU A 265 12.57 6.10 -8.52
C LEU A 265 13.05 6.91 -7.31
N ASP A 266 14.08 7.75 -7.46
CA ASP A 266 14.55 8.62 -6.38
C ASP A 266 13.48 9.66 -6.00
N GLY A 267 12.72 10.16 -6.98
CA GLY A 267 11.60 11.06 -6.71
C GLY A 267 10.51 10.39 -5.88
N LEU A 268 10.14 9.13 -6.19
CA LEU A 268 9.21 8.36 -5.36
C LEU A 268 9.77 8.15 -3.94
N ALA A 269 11.03 7.75 -3.83
CA ALA A 269 11.68 7.50 -2.54
C ALA A 269 11.70 8.78 -1.69
N GLN A 270 12.07 9.93 -2.28
CA GLN A 270 12.10 11.22 -1.58
C GLN A 270 10.73 11.66 -1.07
N ALA A 271 9.67 11.48 -1.88
CA ALA A 271 8.30 11.76 -1.46
C ALA A 271 7.90 10.92 -0.24
N HIS A 272 8.09 9.60 -0.30
CA HIS A 272 7.79 8.69 0.81
C HIS A 272 8.66 8.99 2.05
N HIS A 273 9.96 9.24 1.89
CA HIS A 273 10.84 9.58 3.01
C HIS A 273 10.40 10.88 3.70
N SER A 274 10.03 11.90 2.92
CA SER A 274 9.56 13.18 3.46
C SER A 274 8.22 13.03 4.18
N PHE A 275 7.29 12.27 3.61
CA PHE A 275 6.03 11.90 4.24
C PHE A 275 6.26 11.20 5.59
N LEU A 276 7.15 10.20 5.64
CA LEU A 276 7.45 9.47 6.88
C LEU A 276 8.13 10.36 7.93
N ARG A 277 9.06 11.24 7.53
CA ARG A 277 9.69 12.21 8.43
C ARG A 277 8.71 13.23 8.98
N GLY A 278 7.66 13.56 8.25
CA GLY A 278 6.59 14.47 8.70
C GLY A 278 5.64 13.88 9.74
N ARG A 279 5.71 12.58 10.03
CA ARG A 279 4.83 11.95 11.02
C ARG A 279 5.24 12.32 12.45
N SER A 280 4.26 12.50 13.33
CA SER A 280 4.50 12.79 14.76
C SER A 280 5.28 11.69 15.48
N SER A 281 5.24 10.46 14.98
CA SER A 281 5.99 9.33 15.52
C SER A 281 7.44 9.26 15.03
N HIS A 282 7.86 10.13 14.10
CA HIS A 282 9.25 10.15 13.64
C HIS A 282 10.16 10.73 14.74
N PRO A 283 11.30 10.10 15.06
CA PRO A 283 12.26 10.62 16.04
C PRO A 283 12.78 11.99 15.64
N ASN A 284 12.76 12.93 16.60
CA ASN A 284 13.28 14.30 16.41
C ASN A 284 14.70 14.49 16.94
N SER A 285 15.25 13.46 17.62
CA SER A 285 16.62 13.47 18.12
C SER A 285 17.60 12.91 17.08
N PRO A 286 18.86 13.37 17.08
CA PRO A 286 19.92 12.71 16.31
C PRO A 286 20.02 11.23 16.69
N ARG A 287 20.26 10.40 15.67
CA ARG A 287 20.50 8.97 15.92
C ARG A 287 21.97 8.78 16.31
N PRO A 288 22.25 8.09 17.44
CA PRO A 288 23.62 7.83 17.85
C PRO A 288 24.33 6.93 16.83
N LEU A 289 25.62 7.19 16.63
CA LEU A 289 26.49 6.26 15.91
C LEU A 289 26.60 4.98 16.74
N THR A 290 26.08 3.89 16.20
CA THR A 290 25.91 2.63 16.93
C THR A 290 26.77 1.52 16.35
N LEU A 291 27.52 0.82 17.20
CA LEU A 291 28.22 -0.42 16.90
C LEU A 291 27.45 -1.59 17.51
N ASN A 292 27.04 -2.55 16.69
CA ASN A 292 26.53 -3.84 17.13
C ASN A 292 27.69 -4.83 17.16
N LEU A 293 27.80 -5.63 18.22
CA LEU A 293 28.93 -6.55 18.44
C LEU A 293 28.75 -7.93 17.81
N TRP A 294 27.58 -8.25 17.21
CA TRP A 294 27.28 -9.58 16.72
C TRP A 294 28.37 -10.15 15.82
N GLU A 295 28.72 -9.43 14.76
CA GLU A 295 29.72 -9.88 13.79
C GLU A 295 31.15 -10.02 14.35
N ALA A 296 31.42 -9.46 15.54
CA ALA A 296 32.73 -9.50 16.16
C ALA A 296 32.89 -10.64 17.18
N ILE A 297 31.81 -11.00 17.88
CA ILE A 297 31.91 -11.92 19.02
C ILE A 297 30.84 -13.03 19.04
N ASP A 298 29.84 -13.00 18.15
CA ASP A 298 28.70 -13.93 18.17
C ASP A 298 28.15 -14.11 19.61
N PHE A 299 28.09 -15.36 20.12
CA PHE A 299 27.65 -15.69 21.48
C PHE A 299 28.76 -15.60 22.53
N GLU A 300 29.99 -15.26 22.15
CA GLU A 300 31.17 -15.28 23.08
C GLU A 300 31.30 -13.98 23.86
N HIS A 301 30.36 -13.70 24.73
CA HIS A 301 30.35 -12.54 25.57
C HIS A 301 31.27 -12.72 26.75
N SER A 302 32.37 -11.93 26.82
CA SER A 302 33.24 -11.81 28.00
C SER A 302 33.81 -10.41 28.08
N ASP A 303 34.18 -10.00 29.28
CA ASP A 303 34.85 -8.71 29.54
C ASP A 303 36.13 -8.55 28.70
N GLU A 304 36.91 -9.62 28.57
CA GLU A 304 38.16 -9.63 27.84
C GLU A 304 37.99 -9.38 26.36
N ARG A 305 36.84 -9.79 25.76
CA ARG A 305 36.53 -9.56 24.33
C ARG A 305 35.82 -8.24 24.12
N VAL A 306 34.86 -7.92 24.96
CA VAL A 306 33.95 -6.77 24.74
C VAL A 306 34.63 -5.44 25.06
N LYS A 307 35.37 -5.32 26.21
CA LYS A 307 35.99 -4.06 26.64
C LYS A 307 36.97 -3.47 25.61
N PRO A 308 37.90 -4.22 25.02
CA PRO A 308 38.81 -3.64 24.00
C PRO A 308 38.07 -3.11 22.77
N ILE A 309 36.95 -3.75 22.37
CA ILE A 309 36.15 -3.27 21.26
C ILE A 309 35.43 -1.97 21.62
N ILE A 310 34.90 -1.87 22.84
CA ILE A 310 34.26 -0.64 23.34
C ILE A 310 35.29 0.51 23.38
N ASP A 311 36.48 0.27 23.91
CA ASP A 311 37.53 1.30 23.98
C ASP A 311 37.92 1.79 22.58
N ALA A 312 38.19 0.87 21.65
CA ALA A 312 38.50 1.23 20.26
C ALA A 312 37.35 1.94 19.58
N ALA A 313 36.10 1.55 19.87
CA ALA A 313 34.91 2.19 19.30
C ALA A 313 34.77 3.62 19.86
N ALA A 314 35.04 3.85 21.12
CA ALA A 314 35.01 5.19 21.72
C ALA A 314 36.05 6.12 21.11
N ASP A 315 37.24 5.63 20.81
CA ASP A 315 38.33 6.41 20.18
C ASP A 315 37.97 6.92 18.77
N ILE A 316 37.09 6.21 18.04
CA ILE A 316 36.61 6.62 16.73
C ILE A 316 35.25 7.33 16.75
N GLY A 317 34.71 7.64 17.96
CA GLY A 317 33.51 8.43 18.12
C GLY A 317 32.20 7.65 18.08
N VAL A 318 32.21 6.34 18.29
CA VAL A 318 30.98 5.55 18.50
C VAL A 318 30.29 5.98 19.79
N GLU A 319 29.00 6.25 19.73
CA GLU A 319 28.21 6.79 20.85
C GLU A 319 27.40 5.73 21.59
N ARG A 320 27.21 4.58 20.96
CA ARG A 320 26.43 3.44 21.50
C ARG A 320 27.01 2.12 21.05
N VAL A 321 27.20 1.20 21.98
CA VAL A 321 27.50 -0.20 21.71
C VAL A 321 26.30 -1.05 22.05
N VAL A 322 25.99 -2.02 21.23
CA VAL A 322 24.86 -2.95 21.38
C VAL A 322 25.39 -4.36 21.53
N LEU A 323 25.09 -4.99 22.67
CA LEU A 323 25.19 -6.43 22.84
C LEU A 323 24.00 -7.09 22.13
N ASP A 324 24.28 -7.97 21.19
CA ASP A 324 23.27 -8.73 20.47
C ASP A 324 22.93 -10.05 21.20
N ASP A 325 22.66 -11.13 20.51
CA ASP A 325 22.38 -12.43 21.12
C ASP A 325 23.48 -12.88 22.10
N GLY A 326 23.11 -13.64 23.11
CA GLY A 326 24.04 -14.22 24.10
C GLY A 326 24.11 -13.49 25.44
N TRP A 327 23.56 -12.27 25.59
CA TRP A 327 23.54 -11.56 26.86
C TRP A 327 22.44 -12.03 27.81
N PHE A 328 21.41 -12.73 27.32
CA PHE A 328 20.21 -13.04 28.09
C PHE A 328 20.02 -14.54 28.30
N GLY A 329 19.39 -14.89 29.42
CA GLY A 329 18.99 -16.23 29.79
C GLY A 329 20.07 -17.28 29.54
N SER A 330 19.69 -18.40 28.98
CA SER A 330 20.59 -19.49 28.56
C SER A 330 20.96 -19.46 27.09
N ARG A 331 20.69 -18.35 26.39
CA ARG A 331 20.97 -18.19 24.96
C ARG A 331 22.47 -18.19 24.66
N ARG A 332 22.96 -19.32 24.17
CA ARG A 332 24.37 -19.54 23.76
C ARG A 332 24.47 -20.13 22.36
N SER A 333 23.35 -20.21 21.67
CA SER A 333 23.26 -20.67 20.29
C SER A 333 21.93 -20.23 19.68
N ASP A 334 21.80 -20.36 18.36
CA ASP A 334 20.57 -20.02 17.62
C ASP A 334 19.36 -20.90 17.96
N ARG A 335 19.57 -22.00 18.68
CA ARG A 335 18.56 -23.07 18.85
C ARG A 335 17.76 -22.97 20.16
N SER A 336 18.06 -22.03 21.05
CA SER A 336 17.38 -21.91 22.34
C SER A 336 17.41 -20.51 22.92
N GLY A 337 16.50 -20.24 23.86
CA GLY A 337 16.49 -19.04 24.69
C GLY A 337 16.03 -17.75 24.00
N LEU A 338 15.60 -17.78 22.73
CA LEU A 338 15.07 -16.59 22.07
C LEU A 338 13.76 -16.17 22.73
N GLY A 339 13.72 -14.93 23.26
CA GLY A 339 12.58 -14.42 24.00
C GLY A 339 12.77 -14.40 25.54
N ASP A 340 13.83 -15.00 26.06
CA ASP A 340 14.13 -15.03 27.49
C ASP A 340 14.89 -13.74 27.93
N TRP A 341 14.26 -12.60 27.76
CA TRP A 341 14.87 -11.25 27.91
C TRP A 341 15.27 -10.89 29.35
N GLN A 342 16.01 -11.76 30.02
CA GLN A 342 16.59 -11.53 31.32
C GLN A 342 18.11 -11.60 31.25
N VAL A 343 18.81 -10.62 31.81
CA VAL A 343 20.28 -10.61 31.80
C VAL A 343 20.80 -11.91 32.43
N SER A 344 21.68 -12.58 31.71
CA SER A 344 22.34 -13.79 32.21
C SER A 344 23.38 -13.41 33.25
N LYS A 345 23.18 -13.82 34.50
CA LYS A 345 24.15 -13.61 35.58
C LYS A 345 25.43 -14.43 35.44
N GLU A 346 25.43 -15.43 34.58
CA GLU A 346 26.64 -16.21 34.26
C GLU A 346 27.57 -15.46 33.32
N VAL A 347 26.99 -14.62 32.44
CA VAL A 347 27.74 -13.84 31.46
C VAL A 347 28.01 -12.43 31.96
N TRP A 348 27.00 -11.82 32.58
CA TRP A 348 27.04 -10.46 33.10
C TRP A 348 26.61 -10.47 34.57
N PRO A 349 27.56 -10.78 35.49
CA PRO A 349 27.28 -10.95 36.92
C PRO A 349 26.89 -9.65 37.67
#